data_c1d3510a2e0ba7edb429a7bb3925783e
#
_entry.id   c1d3510a2e0ba7edb429a7bb3925783e
#
_cell.length_a   1.000
_cell.length_b   1.000
_cell.length_c   1.000
_cell.angle_alpha   90.00
_cell.angle_beta   90.00
_cell.angle_gamma   90.00
#
_symmetry.space_group_name_H-M   'P 1'
#
loop_
_entity.id
_entity.type
_entity.pdbx_description
1 polymer ?
#
loop_
_entity_poly.entity_id
_entity_poly.type
_entity_poly.pdbx_seq_one_letter_code
_entity_poly.pdbx_strand_id
1 'polypeptide(L)'
;MRLNKIADPCFDYGKINERFAFYRFECKSYRQRANICDHLKAYAPIMSVRNGSRGEGYSVDVMAKSDPTIDENVKSIGLTEESSKENVSLRTMSAEDLPTSVLLQLLVAALNKDELENGPSNASGNFYLIIDEKQDKKRGITSEIVALEFRVIERDYSGTGTMDCYLAMNVRTFTNYKLKDYIRFTKKNPAESYPKYVKDGPCIRRFVKGDQGDSFILRRIGNKKSKVQFFSFQDYEKMSKSKVWILSEIQEAFNLKYSRLAKLVFSDETSSKSIRPNNTQMRKTYESRIDDVLRTKPIHIINTLGDDGKDVQEAIINRFKERGFDVREDSTQSFDSFIVKLIHNKEYYSSREIHDPHSPATYSSLQHVTLENFKKSKAAIDVVATNLAIKSDIIEGRITIADWSLGDLTFSLKLDDKEDLDAEYVSLTIDSNGSLRFDKFRAGDSTNMRLGSAMMVKNVIGAISKGKDVNVIRDTDIFTLPDIKRIRSQMKKNESSGIGLGTGIRDESGRQDFLEEMIDINALVLNDSRLLYAVGYVGSGVSSTLERAINVRLVEAWEGSNLFFNDILELMDVYFVKHKQLTVMPYPFKYLREWCYLNELLDEEDDSEQISEEDSEDED
;
A
#
# COMPACT_ATOMS: atom_id res chain seq x y z
N MET A 1 -11.01 5.37 -15.27
CA MET A 1 -10.10 4.88 -14.20
C MET A 1 -10.52 3.45 -13.87
N ARG A 2 -9.69 2.45 -14.22
CA ARG A 2 -9.98 1.05 -13.89
C ARG A 2 -9.52 0.80 -12.44
N LEU A 3 -10.40 0.22 -11.63
CA LEU A 3 -10.17 -0.04 -10.21
C LEU A 3 -10.25 -1.55 -9.93
N ASN A 4 -9.68 -1.98 -8.80
CA ASN A 4 -9.89 -3.34 -8.26
C ASN A 4 -11.31 -3.54 -7.68
N LYS A 5 -12.21 -2.59 -7.90
CA LYS A 5 -13.65 -2.71 -7.64
C LYS A 5 -14.23 -3.75 -8.61
N ILE A 6 -14.98 -4.70 -8.09
CA ILE A 6 -15.69 -5.70 -8.89
C ILE A 6 -16.97 -5.05 -9.40
N ALA A 7 -17.10 -4.94 -10.73
CA ALA A 7 -18.35 -4.53 -11.33
C ALA A 7 -19.45 -5.56 -11.00
N ASP A 8 -20.71 -5.15 -11.02
CA ASP A 8 -21.85 -5.98 -10.62
C ASP A 8 -21.68 -7.42 -11.10
N PRO A 9 -21.39 -8.35 -10.19
CA PRO A 9 -21.13 -9.73 -10.58
C PRO A 9 -22.42 -10.35 -11.10
N CYS A 10 -22.35 -10.86 -12.33
CA CYS A 10 -23.47 -11.59 -12.91
C CYS A 10 -23.38 -13.06 -12.46
N PHE A 11 -24.29 -13.50 -11.61
CA PHE A 11 -24.40 -14.89 -11.15
C PHE A 11 -25.58 -15.59 -11.77
N ASP A 12 -25.36 -16.81 -12.28
CA ASP A 12 -26.43 -17.76 -12.57
C ASP A 12 -26.67 -18.62 -11.31
N TYR A 13 -27.45 -18.08 -10.39
CA TYR A 13 -27.71 -18.73 -9.09
C TYR A 13 -28.28 -20.15 -9.25
N GLY A 14 -29.16 -20.39 -10.25
CA GLY A 14 -29.71 -21.72 -10.50
C GLY A 14 -28.60 -22.75 -10.76
N LYS A 15 -27.71 -22.45 -11.70
CA LYS A 15 -26.59 -23.36 -12.01
C LYS A 15 -25.57 -23.45 -10.89
N ILE A 16 -25.37 -22.37 -10.12
CA ILE A 16 -24.49 -22.40 -8.94
C ILE A 16 -25.06 -23.40 -7.91
N ASN A 17 -26.36 -23.32 -7.60
CA ASN A 17 -27.01 -24.21 -6.64
C ASN A 17 -27.11 -25.66 -7.14
N GLU A 18 -27.18 -25.89 -8.45
CA GLU A 18 -27.08 -27.24 -9.01
C GLU A 18 -25.70 -27.89 -8.75
N ARG A 19 -24.65 -27.07 -8.79
CA ARG A 19 -23.26 -27.56 -8.69
C ARG A 19 -22.72 -27.58 -7.26
N PHE A 20 -23.15 -26.65 -6.42
CA PHE A 20 -22.63 -26.44 -5.07
C PHE A 20 -23.75 -26.41 -4.02
N ALA A 21 -23.44 -26.91 -2.85
CA ALA A 21 -24.25 -26.76 -1.63
C ALA A 21 -23.58 -25.73 -0.70
N PHE A 22 -24.40 -24.93 -0.04
CA PHE A 22 -23.93 -23.87 0.85
C PHE A 22 -24.49 -24.04 2.26
N TYR A 23 -23.63 -23.76 3.26
CA TYR A 23 -23.99 -23.85 4.65
C TYR A 23 -23.42 -22.67 5.41
N ARG A 24 -24.12 -22.23 6.45
CA ARG A 24 -23.64 -21.19 7.38
C ARG A 24 -23.68 -21.71 8.79
N PHE A 25 -22.53 -21.69 9.45
CA PHE A 25 -22.41 -21.85 10.88
C PHE A 25 -22.28 -20.48 11.54
N GLU A 26 -23.08 -20.23 12.58
CA GLU A 26 -22.94 -19.06 13.44
C GLU A 26 -22.50 -19.53 14.83
N CYS A 27 -21.47 -18.88 15.38
CA CYS A 27 -20.91 -19.23 16.70
C CYS A 27 -20.41 -17.98 17.43
N LYS A 28 -20.42 -18.03 18.77
CA LYS A 28 -20.09 -16.88 19.60
C LYS A 28 -18.61 -16.75 19.95
N SER A 29 -17.85 -17.85 19.91
CA SER A 29 -16.46 -17.84 20.33
C SER A 29 -15.48 -18.25 19.24
N TYR A 30 -14.25 -17.73 19.34
CA TYR A 30 -13.14 -18.14 18.48
C TYR A 30 -12.87 -19.65 18.55
N ARG A 31 -13.03 -20.26 19.75
CA ARG A 31 -12.78 -21.69 19.95
C ARG A 31 -13.80 -22.54 19.19
N GLN A 32 -15.08 -22.20 19.26
CA GLN A 32 -16.14 -22.85 18.48
C GLN A 32 -15.86 -22.77 16.99
N ARG A 33 -15.54 -21.57 16.50
CA ARG A 33 -15.17 -21.37 15.10
C ARG A 33 -13.99 -22.27 14.69
N ALA A 34 -12.95 -22.34 15.51
CA ALA A 34 -11.78 -23.15 15.22
C ALA A 34 -12.15 -24.64 15.15
N ASN A 35 -12.96 -25.14 16.09
CA ASN A 35 -13.44 -26.52 16.10
C ASN A 35 -14.26 -26.84 14.84
N ILE A 36 -15.22 -25.99 14.47
CA ILE A 36 -16.03 -26.15 13.25
C ILE A 36 -15.13 -26.25 12.03
N CYS A 37 -14.21 -25.30 11.89
CA CYS A 37 -13.25 -25.30 10.77
C CYS A 37 -12.38 -26.56 10.77
N ASP A 38 -11.98 -27.07 11.92
CA ASP A 38 -11.15 -28.27 12.03
C ASP A 38 -11.91 -29.54 11.66
N HIS A 39 -13.16 -29.67 12.06
CA HIS A 39 -14.02 -30.79 11.66
C HIS A 39 -14.37 -30.77 10.18
N LEU A 40 -14.70 -29.60 9.64
CA LEU A 40 -15.03 -29.43 8.22
C LEU A 40 -13.86 -29.76 7.27
N LYS A 41 -12.61 -29.58 7.71
CA LYS A 41 -11.43 -29.90 6.87
C LYS A 41 -11.41 -31.32 6.34
N ALA A 42 -12.00 -32.29 7.08
CA ALA A 42 -12.05 -33.68 6.66
C ALA A 42 -12.90 -33.91 5.40
N TYR A 43 -13.79 -32.98 5.06
CA TYR A 43 -14.79 -33.13 3.99
C TYR A 43 -14.53 -32.19 2.79
N ALA A 44 -13.36 -31.59 2.71
CA ALA A 44 -12.90 -30.74 1.61
C ALA A 44 -13.75 -29.53 1.22
N PRO A 45 -14.55 -28.91 2.10
CA PRO A 45 -15.29 -27.73 1.69
C PRO A 45 -14.37 -26.52 1.58
N ILE A 46 -14.79 -25.57 0.76
CA ILE A 46 -14.23 -24.22 0.76
C ILE A 46 -14.96 -23.42 1.83
N MET A 47 -14.22 -22.69 2.63
CA MET A 47 -14.79 -21.92 3.74
C MET A 47 -14.42 -20.44 3.63
N SER A 48 -15.35 -19.58 3.99
CA SER A 48 -15.13 -18.16 4.25
C SER A 48 -15.52 -17.87 5.69
N VAL A 49 -14.62 -17.18 6.41
CA VAL A 49 -14.84 -16.84 7.82
C VAL A 49 -14.99 -15.36 7.97
N ARG A 50 -16.12 -14.92 8.54
CA ARG A 50 -16.36 -13.51 8.88
C ARG A 50 -16.43 -13.34 10.39
N ASN A 51 -15.90 -12.24 10.87
CA ASN A 51 -16.08 -11.81 12.24
C ASN A 51 -17.30 -10.88 12.25
N GLY A 52 -18.24 -11.11 13.14
CA GLY A 52 -19.30 -10.13 13.44
C GLY A 52 -18.73 -8.88 14.08
N SER A 53 -19.54 -7.85 14.21
CA SER A 53 -19.20 -6.66 14.99
C SER A 53 -18.89 -7.07 16.45
N ARG A 54 -18.22 -6.18 17.19
CA ARG A 54 -17.80 -6.49 18.58
C ARG A 54 -18.96 -7.10 19.39
N GLY A 55 -18.89 -8.39 19.68
CA GLY A 55 -19.91 -9.13 20.46
C GLY A 55 -20.89 -9.98 19.65
N GLU A 56 -20.92 -9.88 18.32
CA GLU A 56 -21.88 -10.63 17.47
C GLU A 56 -21.40 -12.04 17.07
N GLY A 57 -20.17 -12.41 17.43
CA GLY A 57 -19.64 -13.73 17.15
C GLY A 57 -18.98 -13.89 15.78
N TYR A 58 -19.07 -15.09 15.22
CA TYR A 58 -18.42 -15.49 13.98
C TYR A 58 -19.40 -16.22 13.07
N SER A 59 -19.31 -15.96 11.76
CA SER A 59 -19.96 -16.77 10.73
C SER A 59 -18.92 -17.56 9.95
N VAL A 60 -19.16 -18.84 9.73
CA VAL A 60 -18.38 -19.70 8.85
C VAL A 60 -19.28 -20.09 7.69
N ASP A 61 -19.08 -19.48 6.55
CA ASP A 61 -19.77 -19.82 5.31
C ASP A 61 -18.99 -20.93 4.58
N VAL A 62 -19.70 -21.95 4.15
CA VAL A 62 -19.12 -23.16 3.57
C VAL A 62 -19.72 -23.37 2.18
N MET A 63 -18.87 -23.68 1.21
CA MET A 63 -19.25 -24.14 -0.12
C MET A 63 -18.67 -25.54 -0.31
N ALA A 64 -19.52 -26.50 -0.62
CA ALA A 64 -19.16 -27.88 -0.89
C ALA A 64 -19.74 -28.33 -2.24
N LYS A 65 -19.27 -29.47 -2.77
CA LYS A 65 -19.92 -30.12 -3.89
C LYS A 65 -21.34 -30.52 -3.49
N SER A 66 -22.29 -30.36 -4.40
CA SER A 66 -23.66 -30.85 -4.17
C SER A 66 -23.66 -32.39 -4.21
N ASP A 67 -23.49 -32.99 -3.02
CA ASP A 67 -23.39 -34.44 -2.80
C ASP A 67 -24.11 -34.81 -1.50
N PRO A 68 -25.04 -35.78 -1.54
CA PRO A 68 -25.80 -36.16 -0.33
C PRO A 68 -24.92 -36.61 0.85
N THR A 69 -23.81 -37.30 0.58
CA THR A 69 -22.90 -37.76 1.65
C THR A 69 -22.20 -36.61 2.33
N ILE A 70 -21.79 -35.58 1.55
CA ILE A 70 -21.19 -34.36 2.09
C ILE A 70 -22.22 -33.57 2.89
N ASP A 71 -23.45 -33.49 2.40
CA ASP A 71 -24.56 -32.82 3.09
C ASP A 71 -24.85 -33.46 4.47
N GLU A 72 -24.95 -34.79 4.54
CA GLU A 72 -25.12 -35.51 5.79
C GLU A 72 -23.96 -35.26 6.77
N ASN A 73 -22.73 -35.28 6.28
CA ASN A 73 -21.54 -35.06 7.10
C ASN A 73 -21.48 -33.63 7.66
N VAL A 74 -21.76 -32.61 6.85
CA VAL A 74 -21.79 -31.22 7.29
C VAL A 74 -22.90 -30.98 8.30
N LYS A 75 -24.09 -31.54 8.09
CA LYS A 75 -25.21 -31.52 9.05
C LYS A 75 -24.88 -32.24 10.36
N SER A 76 -24.16 -33.36 10.29
CA SER A 76 -23.70 -34.12 11.49
C SER A 76 -22.76 -33.27 12.35
N ILE A 77 -21.86 -32.47 11.74
CA ILE A 77 -21.00 -31.56 12.49
C ILE A 77 -21.85 -30.51 13.21
N GLY A 78 -22.82 -29.89 12.53
CA GLY A 78 -23.74 -28.94 13.13
C GLY A 78 -24.46 -29.51 14.36
N LEU A 79 -25.05 -30.70 14.24
CA LEU A 79 -25.73 -31.37 15.33
C LEU A 79 -24.81 -31.72 16.52
N THR A 80 -23.55 -32.08 16.25
CA THR A 80 -22.58 -32.41 17.30
C THR A 80 -22.17 -31.16 18.07
N GLU A 81 -21.93 -30.06 17.40
CA GLU A 81 -21.56 -28.78 18.01
C GLU A 81 -22.77 -28.12 18.72
N GLU A 82 -23.99 -28.21 18.17
CA GLU A 82 -25.23 -27.80 18.84
C GLU A 82 -25.50 -28.56 20.14
N SER A 83 -25.20 -29.87 20.16
CA SER A 83 -25.39 -30.71 21.33
C SER A 83 -24.42 -30.41 22.48
N SER A 84 -23.33 -29.72 22.23
CA SER A 84 -22.31 -29.33 23.22
C SER A 84 -22.72 -28.18 24.15
N LYS A 85 -23.99 -27.78 24.17
CA LYS A 85 -24.57 -26.66 24.97
C LYS A 85 -24.03 -25.27 24.64
N GLU A 86 -23.32 -25.14 23.57
CA GLU A 86 -22.79 -23.87 23.13
C GLU A 86 -23.60 -23.39 21.91
N ASN A 87 -24.03 -22.14 21.90
CA ASN A 87 -24.88 -21.52 20.88
C ASN A 87 -24.24 -21.51 19.48
N VAL A 88 -24.17 -22.67 18.86
CA VAL A 88 -23.83 -22.85 17.45
C VAL A 88 -25.11 -23.12 16.68
N SER A 89 -25.34 -22.41 15.60
CA SER A 89 -26.43 -22.70 14.67
C SER A 89 -25.91 -23.05 13.30
N LEU A 90 -26.56 -24.01 12.64
CA LEU A 90 -26.29 -24.39 11.25
C LEU A 90 -27.50 -24.08 10.39
N ARG A 91 -27.29 -23.43 9.27
CA ARG A 91 -28.31 -23.19 8.23
C ARG A 91 -27.81 -23.67 6.88
N THR A 92 -28.65 -24.38 6.14
CA THR A 92 -28.46 -24.58 4.71
C THR A 92 -28.87 -23.29 3.99
N MET A 93 -28.06 -22.86 3.06
CA MET A 93 -28.22 -21.60 2.33
C MET A 93 -28.35 -21.90 0.82
N SER A 94 -28.99 -21.04 0.09
CA SER A 94 -28.84 -20.96 -1.37
C SER A 94 -27.79 -19.91 -1.73
N ALA A 95 -27.29 -19.93 -2.96
CA ALA A 95 -26.27 -18.98 -3.39
C ALA A 95 -26.76 -17.52 -3.32
N GLU A 96 -28.04 -17.29 -3.60
CA GLU A 96 -28.71 -15.99 -3.53
C GLU A 96 -28.87 -15.43 -2.11
N ASP A 97 -28.86 -16.30 -1.09
CA ASP A 97 -28.94 -15.90 0.32
C ASP A 97 -27.57 -15.45 0.87
N LEU A 98 -26.49 -15.73 0.15
CA LEU A 98 -25.15 -15.33 0.57
C LEU A 98 -24.90 -13.87 0.16
N PRO A 99 -24.21 -13.06 1.01
CA PRO A 99 -23.68 -11.79 0.55
C PRO A 99 -22.77 -11.98 -0.67
N THR A 100 -22.84 -11.07 -1.62
CA THR A 100 -22.05 -11.10 -2.86
C THR A 100 -20.56 -11.33 -2.61
N SER A 101 -19.99 -10.65 -1.63
CA SER A 101 -18.58 -10.80 -1.25
C SER A 101 -18.24 -12.19 -0.74
N VAL A 102 -19.16 -12.82 -0.03
CA VAL A 102 -18.96 -14.18 0.50
C VAL A 102 -18.98 -15.18 -0.63
N LEU A 103 -19.97 -15.12 -1.52
CA LEU A 103 -20.05 -16.00 -2.67
C LEU A 103 -18.83 -15.86 -3.58
N LEU A 104 -18.42 -14.61 -3.90
CA LEU A 104 -17.19 -14.34 -4.65
C LEU A 104 -15.95 -14.90 -3.95
N GLN A 105 -15.82 -14.70 -2.63
CA GLN A 105 -14.68 -15.21 -1.87
C GLN A 105 -14.60 -16.74 -1.91
N LEU A 106 -15.72 -17.42 -1.78
CA LEU A 106 -15.78 -18.89 -1.88
C LEU A 106 -15.36 -19.36 -3.26
N LEU A 107 -15.85 -18.73 -4.33
CA LEU A 107 -15.48 -19.06 -5.71
C LEU A 107 -14.01 -18.76 -5.99
N VAL A 108 -13.46 -17.64 -5.52
CA VAL A 108 -12.03 -17.31 -5.64
C VAL A 108 -11.18 -18.31 -4.86
N ALA A 109 -11.56 -18.66 -3.65
CA ALA A 109 -10.83 -19.63 -2.83
C ALA A 109 -10.82 -21.05 -3.42
N ALA A 110 -11.77 -21.37 -4.29
CA ALA A 110 -11.86 -22.65 -4.99
C ALA A 110 -11.09 -22.69 -6.32
N LEU A 111 -10.42 -21.62 -6.75
CA LEU A 111 -9.77 -21.56 -8.07
C LEU A 111 -8.68 -22.61 -8.27
N ASN A 112 -7.95 -22.99 -7.21
CA ASN A 112 -6.87 -23.98 -7.27
C ASN A 112 -7.37 -25.43 -7.21
N LYS A 113 -8.67 -25.68 -7.11
CA LYS A 113 -9.25 -27.02 -7.04
C LYS A 113 -9.98 -27.34 -8.33
N ASP A 114 -9.51 -28.36 -9.02
CA ASP A 114 -10.26 -28.95 -10.14
C ASP A 114 -11.43 -29.72 -9.52
N GLU A 115 -12.61 -29.16 -9.55
CA GLU A 115 -13.86 -29.72 -9.02
C GLU A 115 -13.76 -30.05 -7.52
N LEU A 116 -13.94 -29.28 -6.56
CA LEU A 116 -14.08 -29.55 -5.11
C LEU A 116 -13.91 -31.06 -4.72
N GLU A 117 -12.84 -31.68 -5.28
CA GLU A 117 -12.53 -33.07 -5.01
C GLU A 117 -12.11 -33.26 -3.55
N ASN A 118 -12.32 -34.46 -3.03
CA ASN A 118 -11.96 -34.85 -1.68
C ASN A 118 -10.50 -34.52 -1.36
N GLY A 119 -10.27 -33.54 -0.53
CA GLY A 119 -8.93 -33.11 -0.10
C GLY A 119 -9.00 -31.92 0.85
N PRO A 120 -7.95 -31.67 1.61
CA PRO A 120 -7.96 -30.61 2.61
C PRO A 120 -8.22 -29.24 1.99
N SER A 121 -9.22 -28.55 2.51
CA SER A 121 -9.65 -27.24 2.04
C SER A 121 -8.79 -26.11 2.61
N ASN A 122 -8.88 -24.93 1.97
CA ASN A 122 -8.37 -23.72 2.57
C ASN A 122 -9.31 -23.22 3.67
N ALA A 123 -9.14 -23.78 4.86
CA ALA A 123 -10.01 -23.55 6.02
C ALA A 123 -9.98 -22.10 6.56
N SER A 124 -9.19 -21.22 5.98
CA SER A 124 -9.15 -19.81 6.39
C SER A 124 -10.07 -18.92 5.55
N GLY A 125 -10.60 -19.44 4.45
CA GLY A 125 -11.37 -18.67 3.49
C GLY A 125 -10.55 -17.68 2.65
N ASN A 126 -9.25 -17.59 2.89
CA ASN A 126 -8.36 -16.74 2.13
C ASN A 126 -7.63 -17.59 1.08
N PHE A 127 -7.51 -17.06 -0.11
CA PHE A 127 -6.75 -17.68 -1.18
C PHE A 127 -5.32 -17.13 -1.18
N TYR A 128 -4.32 -18.01 -1.03
CA TYR A 128 -2.90 -17.67 -1.01
C TYR A 128 -2.20 -18.32 -2.19
N LEU A 129 -1.74 -17.54 -3.15
CA LEU A 129 -0.94 -18.00 -4.28
C LEU A 129 0.54 -17.77 -3.99
N ILE A 130 1.37 -18.81 -4.09
CA ILE A 130 2.82 -18.75 -3.89
C ILE A 130 3.46 -18.00 -5.06
N ILE A 131 4.30 -17.00 -4.72
CA ILE A 131 5.05 -16.21 -5.70
C ILE A 131 6.53 -16.56 -5.67
N ASP A 132 7.07 -16.76 -4.46
CA ASP A 132 8.48 -17.01 -4.27
C ASP A 132 8.73 -17.92 -3.08
N GLU A 133 9.84 -18.69 -3.16
CA GLU A 133 10.27 -19.62 -2.13
C GLU A 133 11.77 -19.47 -1.89
N LYS A 134 12.14 -19.20 -0.63
CA LYS A 134 13.53 -19.15 -0.22
C LYS A 134 13.95 -20.47 0.38
N GLN A 135 15.09 -20.99 -0.08
CA GLN A 135 15.68 -22.24 0.41
C GLN A 135 16.78 -21.97 1.43
N ASP A 136 16.74 -22.65 2.57
CA ASP A 136 17.91 -22.78 3.44
C ASP A 136 18.85 -23.86 2.86
N LYS A 137 19.86 -23.41 2.10
CA LYS A 137 20.81 -24.31 1.42
C LYS A 137 21.57 -25.21 2.40
N LYS A 138 21.78 -24.77 3.66
CA LYS A 138 22.50 -25.57 4.68
C LYS A 138 21.65 -26.71 5.20
N ARG A 139 20.34 -26.56 5.23
CA ARG A 139 19.40 -27.55 5.77
C ARG A 139 18.60 -28.28 4.71
N GLY A 140 18.66 -27.85 3.46
CA GLY A 140 17.89 -28.43 2.35
C GLY A 140 16.39 -28.31 2.51
N ILE A 141 15.90 -27.28 3.22
CA ILE A 141 14.48 -27.04 3.46
C ILE A 141 14.04 -25.68 2.94
N THR A 142 12.77 -25.56 2.56
CA THR A 142 12.18 -24.24 2.28
C THR A 142 12.10 -23.43 3.58
N SER A 143 12.83 -22.34 3.66
CA SER A 143 12.90 -21.50 4.85
C SER A 143 11.73 -20.52 4.94
N GLU A 144 11.32 -19.96 3.79
CA GLU A 144 10.29 -18.93 3.70
C GLU A 144 9.50 -19.10 2.41
N ILE A 145 8.21 -18.85 2.48
CA ILE A 145 7.30 -18.77 1.33
C ILE A 145 6.69 -17.37 1.31
N VAL A 146 6.78 -16.71 0.16
CA VAL A 146 6.09 -15.45 -0.13
C VAL A 146 4.87 -15.76 -0.97
N ALA A 147 3.70 -15.30 -0.53
CA ALA A 147 2.45 -15.53 -1.22
C ALA A 147 1.60 -14.25 -1.32
N LEU A 148 0.79 -14.14 -2.36
CA LEU A 148 -0.30 -13.16 -2.46
C LEU A 148 -1.57 -13.74 -1.84
N GLU A 149 -2.12 -13.01 -0.89
CA GLU A 149 -3.44 -13.24 -0.33
C GLU A 149 -4.48 -12.46 -1.15
N PHE A 150 -5.50 -13.17 -1.63
CA PHE A 150 -6.65 -12.56 -2.30
C PHE A 150 -7.86 -12.59 -1.38
N ARG A 151 -8.46 -11.42 -1.17
CA ARG A 151 -9.65 -11.27 -0.34
C ARG A 151 -10.67 -10.40 -1.04
N VAL A 152 -11.90 -10.89 -1.11
CA VAL A 152 -13.04 -10.05 -1.47
C VAL A 152 -13.49 -9.31 -0.21
N ILE A 153 -13.50 -7.99 -0.28
CA ILE A 153 -13.91 -7.11 0.80
C ILE A 153 -15.07 -6.24 0.36
N GLU A 154 -15.97 -5.91 1.28
CA GLU A 154 -17.05 -4.96 1.07
C GLU A 154 -16.72 -3.65 1.73
N ARG A 155 -16.95 -2.54 1.02
CA ARG A 155 -16.76 -1.18 1.54
C ARG A 155 -17.82 -0.24 0.98
N ASP A 156 -18.33 0.61 1.83
CA ASP A 156 -19.14 1.76 1.44
C ASP A 156 -18.28 3.03 1.47
N TYR A 157 -17.56 3.29 0.37
CA TYR A 157 -16.82 4.53 0.23
C TYR A 157 -17.71 5.72 -0.14
N SER A 158 -18.89 5.47 -0.71
CA SER A 158 -19.85 6.51 -1.05
C SER A 158 -20.56 7.08 0.19
N GLY A 159 -20.68 6.30 1.26
CA GLY A 159 -21.45 6.68 2.45
C GLY A 159 -22.96 6.66 2.24
N THR A 160 -23.43 6.01 1.17
CA THR A 160 -24.86 5.89 0.84
C THR A 160 -25.52 4.65 1.45
N GLY A 161 -24.74 3.82 2.15
CA GLY A 161 -25.17 2.51 2.63
C GLY A 161 -25.02 1.40 1.59
N THR A 162 -24.60 1.72 0.37
CA THR A 162 -24.36 0.74 -0.69
C THR A 162 -22.96 0.16 -0.55
N MET A 163 -22.88 -1.17 -0.35
CA MET A 163 -21.61 -1.88 -0.22
C MET A 163 -21.10 -2.32 -1.59
N ASP A 164 -19.95 -1.83 -1.97
CA ASP A 164 -19.21 -2.28 -3.16
C ASP A 164 -18.23 -3.38 -2.80
N CYS A 165 -18.01 -4.33 -3.73
CA CYS A 165 -17.02 -5.39 -3.59
C CYS A 165 -15.70 -5.01 -4.25
N TYR A 166 -14.58 -5.29 -3.56
CA TYR A 166 -13.22 -5.07 -4.04
C TYR A 166 -12.40 -6.35 -3.89
N LEU A 167 -11.55 -6.66 -4.86
CA LEU A 167 -10.57 -7.74 -4.73
C LEU A 167 -9.25 -7.17 -4.19
N ALA A 168 -9.05 -7.28 -2.90
CA ALA A 168 -7.85 -6.84 -2.22
C ALA A 168 -6.72 -7.87 -2.37
N MET A 169 -5.48 -7.39 -2.48
CA MET A 169 -4.27 -8.20 -2.55
C MET A 169 -3.28 -7.79 -1.47
N ASN A 170 -2.81 -8.77 -0.69
CA ASN A 170 -1.82 -8.55 0.34
C ASN A 170 -0.65 -9.50 0.19
N VAL A 171 0.58 -9.02 0.34
CA VAL A 171 1.75 -9.88 0.43
C VAL A 171 1.81 -10.51 1.80
N ARG A 172 1.97 -11.83 1.85
CA ARG A 172 2.09 -12.60 3.09
C ARG A 172 3.35 -13.44 3.05
N THR A 173 4.08 -13.42 4.14
CA THR A 173 5.28 -14.23 4.32
C THR A 173 5.02 -15.33 5.34
N PHE A 174 5.34 -16.56 4.94
CA PHE A 174 5.20 -17.75 5.78
C PHE A 174 6.60 -18.30 6.06
N THR A 175 6.93 -18.46 7.35
CA THR A 175 8.23 -18.97 7.80
C THR A 175 8.11 -20.44 8.20
N ASN A 176 9.11 -21.26 7.84
CA ASN A 176 9.14 -22.67 8.20
C ASN A 176 9.15 -22.84 9.72
N TYR A 177 8.24 -23.67 10.23
CA TYR A 177 8.07 -23.93 11.66
C TYR A 177 9.34 -24.45 12.36
N LYS A 178 10.21 -25.15 11.64
CA LYS A 178 11.43 -25.76 12.17
C LYS A 178 12.62 -24.81 12.36
N LEU A 179 12.49 -23.52 11.94
CA LEU A 179 13.60 -22.58 12.04
C LEU A 179 13.77 -22.04 13.47
N LYS A 180 15.04 -21.98 13.93
CA LYS A 180 15.39 -21.55 15.29
C LYS A 180 14.92 -20.14 15.66
N ASP A 181 14.88 -19.22 14.71
CA ASP A 181 14.43 -17.84 14.94
C ASP A 181 12.95 -17.78 15.27
N TYR A 182 12.18 -18.75 14.80
CA TYR A 182 10.80 -18.92 15.18
C TYR A 182 10.68 -19.36 16.67
N ILE A 183 11.56 -20.22 17.17
CA ILE A 183 11.57 -20.67 18.57
C ILE A 183 11.85 -19.52 19.54
N ARG A 184 12.66 -18.54 19.16
CA ARG A 184 12.88 -17.30 19.94
C ARG A 184 11.60 -16.47 20.07
N PHE A 185 10.84 -16.40 19.01
CA PHE A 185 9.58 -15.66 18.95
C PHE A 185 8.47 -16.35 19.78
N THR A 186 8.43 -17.68 19.79
CA THR A 186 7.43 -18.46 20.50
C THR A 186 7.68 -18.61 22.01
N LYS A 187 8.86 -18.24 22.53
CA LYS A 187 9.11 -18.22 23.98
C LYS A 187 8.20 -17.28 24.74
N LYS A 188 7.66 -16.22 24.11
CA LYS A 188 6.65 -15.32 24.67
C LYS A 188 5.21 -15.77 24.44
N ASN A 189 4.97 -16.65 23.43
CA ASN A 189 3.65 -17.16 23.08
C ASN A 189 3.80 -18.64 22.64
N PRO A 190 3.17 -19.60 23.33
CA PRO A 190 3.31 -21.01 23.00
C PRO A 190 2.97 -21.33 21.55
N ALA A 191 3.81 -22.11 20.88
CA ALA A 191 3.69 -22.45 19.46
C ALA A 191 2.37 -23.14 19.10
N GLU A 192 1.69 -23.75 20.05
CA GLU A 192 0.41 -24.43 19.88
C GLU A 192 -0.76 -23.52 19.50
N SER A 193 -0.61 -22.20 19.71
CA SER A 193 -1.66 -21.21 19.42
C SER A 193 -1.63 -20.66 17.98
N TYR A 194 -0.62 -20.97 17.17
CA TYR A 194 -0.50 -20.43 15.82
C TYR A 194 -1.01 -21.42 14.76
N PRO A 195 -1.84 -20.93 13.82
CA PRO A 195 -2.27 -21.76 12.70
C PRO A 195 -1.06 -22.16 11.84
N LYS A 196 -0.91 -23.46 11.59
CA LYS A 196 0.08 -23.99 10.67
C LYS A 196 -0.47 -24.03 9.25
N TYR A 197 0.40 -23.92 8.30
CA TYR A 197 0.11 -23.95 6.88
C TYR A 197 1.02 -24.95 6.17
N VAL A 198 0.58 -25.46 5.03
CA VAL A 198 1.35 -26.37 4.18
C VAL A 198 1.25 -25.92 2.74
N LYS A 199 2.26 -26.27 1.95
CA LYS A 199 2.26 -26.07 0.51
C LYS A 199 1.29 -27.07 -0.13
N ASP A 200 0.47 -26.60 -1.06
CA ASP A 200 -0.50 -27.38 -1.82
C ASP A 200 -0.48 -26.93 -3.30
N GLY A 201 0.39 -27.56 -4.08
CA GLY A 201 0.68 -27.11 -5.43
C GLY A 201 1.21 -25.67 -5.48
N PRO A 202 0.63 -24.78 -6.29
CA PRO A 202 1.01 -23.36 -6.38
C PRO A 202 0.49 -22.51 -5.21
N CYS A 203 -0.24 -23.12 -4.27
CA CYS A 203 -0.91 -22.42 -3.19
C CYS A 203 -0.36 -22.84 -1.82
N ILE A 204 -0.67 -22.05 -0.81
CA ILE A 204 -0.45 -22.40 0.58
C ILE A 204 -1.80 -22.44 1.31
N ARG A 205 -2.05 -23.47 2.07
CA ARG A 205 -3.29 -23.69 2.81
C ARG A 205 -3.04 -24.04 4.27
N ARG A 206 -4.07 -24.03 5.07
CA ARG A 206 -3.98 -24.49 6.46
C ARG A 206 -3.62 -25.97 6.54
N PHE A 207 -2.77 -26.27 7.51
CA PHE A 207 -2.40 -27.64 7.90
C PHE A 207 -3.63 -28.40 8.43
N VAL A 208 -3.76 -29.63 8.00
CA VAL A 208 -4.75 -30.62 8.48
C VAL A 208 -4.02 -31.79 9.12
N LYS A 209 -4.61 -32.42 10.13
CA LYS A 209 -4.05 -33.63 10.75
C LYS A 209 -3.90 -34.72 9.70
N GLY A 210 -2.66 -35.17 9.50
CA GLY A 210 -2.31 -36.15 8.45
C GLY A 210 -1.49 -35.56 7.31
N ASP A 211 -1.41 -34.25 7.17
CA ASP A 211 -0.52 -33.62 6.21
C ASP A 211 0.95 -33.99 6.50
N GLN A 212 1.66 -34.32 5.43
CA GLN A 212 3.09 -34.62 5.48
C GLN A 212 3.92 -33.49 4.88
N GLY A 213 5.16 -33.36 5.32
CA GLY A 213 6.08 -32.35 4.82
C GLY A 213 6.32 -31.18 5.76
N ASP A 214 6.88 -30.11 5.21
CA ASP A 214 7.18 -28.91 5.99
C ASP A 214 5.91 -28.12 6.29
N SER A 215 5.81 -27.64 7.53
CA SER A 215 4.75 -26.72 7.94
C SER A 215 5.29 -25.32 8.15
N PHE A 216 4.47 -24.33 7.85
CA PHE A 216 4.79 -22.91 7.87
C PHE A 216 3.85 -22.15 8.78
N ILE A 217 4.28 -20.98 9.21
CA ILE A 217 3.49 -20.07 10.04
C ILE A 217 3.51 -18.69 9.42
N LEU A 218 2.36 -18.05 9.39
CA LEU A 218 2.22 -16.69 8.93
C LEU A 218 3.03 -15.75 9.81
N ARG A 219 3.98 -15.04 9.23
CA ARG A 219 4.80 -14.06 9.92
C ARG A 219 3.96 -12.84 10.28
N ARG A 220 3.86 -12.54 11.57
CA ARG A 220 3.07 -11.41 12.07
C ARG A 220 3.89 -10.18 12.41
N ILE A 221 5.20 -10.33 12.56
CA ILE A 221 6.11 -9.27 13.04
C ILE A 221 7.38 -9.26 12.21
N GLY A 222 7.84 -8.07 11.91
CA GLY A 222 9.11 -7.77 11.25
C GLY A 222 8.89 -6.89 10.02
N ASN A 223 9.54 -5.74 10.02
CA ASN A 223 9.39 -4.69 9.00
C ASN A 223 9.99 -5.03 7.63
N LYS A 224 10.62 -6.18 7.45
CA LYS A 224 11.02 -6.63 6.11
C LYS A 224 9.79 -7.16 5.38
N LYS A 225 9.06 -6.27 4.76
CA LYS A 225 8.02 -6.61 3.78
C LYS A 225 8.72 -7.35 2.64
N SER A 226 8.22 -8.53 2.31
CA SER A 226 8.66 -9.20 1.08
C SER A 226 8.27 -8.32 -0.10
N LYS A 227 9.26 -7.94 -0.90
CA LYS A 227 9.07 -7.04 -2.04
C LYS A 227 8.41 -7.83 -3.17
N VAL A 228 7.15 -7.58 -3.44
CA VAL A 228 6.48 -8.02 -4.66
C VAL A 228 6.08 -6.77 -5.40
N GLN A 229 6.70 -6.56 -6.55
CA GLN A 229 6.42 -5.39 -7.38
C GLN A 229 4.94 -5.35 -7.75
N PHE A 230 4.39 -4.16 -7.86
CA PHE A 230 3.02 -4.01 -8.30
C PHE A 230 2.87 -4.40 -9.75
N PHE A 231 3.72 -3.89 -10.60
CA PHE A 231 3.89 -4.26 -11.99
C PHE A 231 5.35 -4.02 -12.42
N SER A 232 5.89 -4.83 -13.34
CA SER A 232 7.24 -4.65 -13.89
C SER A 232 7.21 -4.80 -15.40
N PHE A 233 7.91 -3.91 -16.12
CA PHE A 233 8.10 -3.97 -17.57
C PHE A 233 9.48 -4.50 -17.98
N GLN A 234 10.38 -4.72 -17.03
CA GLN A 234 11.79 -4.98 -17.35
C GLN A 234 12.01 -6.31 -18.05
N ASP A 235 11.37 -7.36 -17.54
CA ASP A 235 11.42 -8.67 -18.15
C ASP A 235 10.12 -9.45 -17.87
N TYR A 236 9.92 -10.52 -18.68
CA TYR A 236 8.71 -11.33 -18.54
C TYR A 236 8.64 -12.07 -17.20
N GLU A 237 9.75 -12.50 -16.65
CA GLU A 237 9.78 -13.24 -15.38
C GLU A 237 9.37 -12.33 -14.21
N LYS A 238 9.93 -11.12 -14.12
CA LYS A 238 9.55 -10.13 -13.10
C LYS A 238 8.11 -9.68 -13.28
N MET A 239 7.68 -9.46 -14.52
CA MET A 239 6.31 -9.07 -14.83
C MET A 239 5.31 -10.15 -14.44
N SER A 240 5.56 -11.42 -14.77
CA SER A 240 4.66 -12.55 -14.46
C SER A 240 4.51 -12.78 -12.94
N LYS A 241 5.46 -12.34 -12.14
CA LYS A 241 5.43 -12.39 -10.67
C LYS A 241 4.86 -11.11 -10.03
N SER A 242 4.50 -10.11 -10.83
CA SER A 242 3.94 -8.85 -10.33
C SER A 242 2.48 -9.00 -9.88
N LYS A 243 2.07 -8.19 -8.90
CA LYS A 243 0.71 -8.23 -8.33
C LYS A 243 -0.38 -8.08 -9.39
N VAL A 244 -0.24 -7.11 -10.30
CA VAL A 244 -1.27 -6.82 -11.32
C VAL A 244 -1.36 -7.93 -12.35
N TRP A 245 -0.22 -8.51 -12.77
CA TRP A 245 -0.23 -9.62 -13.71
C TRP A 245 -0.96 -10.83 -13.11
N ILE A 246 -0.60 -11.20 -11.89
CA ILE A 246 -1.22 -12.32 -11.16
C ILE A 246 -2.72 -12.05 -10.96
N LEU A 247 -3.12 -10.81 -10.63
CA LEU A 247 -4.53 -10.44 -10.53
C LEU A 247 -5.28 -10.67 -11.85
N SER A 248 -4.64 -10.31 -12.96
CA SER A 248 -5.20 -10.56 -14.31
C SER A 248 -5.34 -12.07 -14.60
N GLU A 249 -4.37 -12.88 -14.20
CA GLU A 249 -4.44 -14.34 -14.34
C GLU A 249 -5.54 -14.95 -13.47
N ILE A 250 -5.69 -14.47 -12.24
CA ILE A 250 -6.81 -14.88 -11.36
C ILE A 250 -8.16 -14.51 -11.99
N GLN A 251 -8.28 -13.32 -12.57
CA GLN A 251 -9.49 -12.92 -13.29
C GLN A 251 -9.78 -13.82 -14.49
N GLU A 252 -8.77 -14.13 -15.29
CA GLU A 252 -8.89 -15.02 -16.45
C GLU A 252 -9.25 -16.45 -16.03
N ALA A 253 -8.56 -16.99 -15.02
CA ALA A 253 -8.84 -18.32 -14.47
C ALA A 253 -10.26 -18.41 -13.89
N PHE A 254 -10.70 -17.38 -13.16
CA PHE A 254 -12.07 -17.30 -12.65
C PHE A 254 -13.09 -17.33 -13.79
N ASN A 255 -12.93 -16.47 -14.76
CA ASN A 255 -13.86 -16.37 -15.90
C ASN A 255 -13.86 -17.62 -16.79
N LEU A 256 -12.74 -18.33 -16.88
CA LEU A 256 -12.68 -19.62 -17.58
C LEU A 256 -13.39 -20.72 -16.79
N LYS A 257 -13.06 -20.88 -15.51
CA LYS A 257 -13.60 -21.93 -14.64
C LYS A 257 -15.11 -21.79 -14.41
N TYR A 258 -15.57 -20.57 -14.23
CA TYR A 258 -16.97 -20.25 -13.92
C TYR A 258 -17.73 -19.60 -15.08
N SER A 259 -17.28 -19.79 -16.33
CA SER A 259 -17.81 -19.10 -17.52
C SER A 259 -19.32 -19.11 -17.69
N ARG A 260 -20.00 -20.14 -17.13
CA ARG A 260 -21.47 -20.31 -17.18
C ARG A 260 -22.16 -20.05 -15.84
N LEU A 261 -21.42 -19.75 -14.79
CA LEU A 261 -21.91 -19.60 -13.43
C LEU A 261 -21.76 -18.18 -12.91
N ALA A 262 -20.59 -17.58 -13.15
CA ALA A 262 -20.25 -16.27 -12.66
C ALA A 262 -19.20 -15.60 -13.54
N LYS A 263 -19.13 -14.26 -13.47
CA LYS A 263 -18.11 -13.47 -14.18
C LYS A 263 -17.48 -12.48 -13.24
N LEU A 264 -16.16 -12.45 -13.20
CA LEU A 264 -15.37 -11.48 -12.47
C LEU A 264 -14.89 -10.39 -13.45
N VAL A 265 -15.38 -9.17 -13.27
CA VAL A 265 -15.02 -8.00 -14.09
C VAL A 265 -14.67 -6.86 -13.16
N PHE A 266 -13.56 -6.19 -13.42
CA PHE A 266 -13.21 -4.98 -12.71
C PHE A 266 -13.87 -3.76 -13.31
N SER A 267 -14.31 -2.83 -12.45
CA SER A 267 -15.01 -1.63 -12.90
C SER A 267 -14.08 -0.67 -13.65
N ASP A 268 -14.66 0.02 -14.62
CA ASP A 268 -13.99 1.08 -15.38
C ASP A 268 -14.75 2.39 -15.14
N GLU A 269 -14.31 3.12 -14.11
CA GLU A 269 -14.98 4.32 -13.65
C GLU A 269 -14.56 5.53 -14.48
N THR A 270 -15.53 6.31 -14.93
CA THR A 270 -15.25 7.57 -15.62
C THR A 270 -14.76 8.60 -14.61
N SER A 271 -13.57 9.15 -14.81
CA SER A 271 -13.06 10.22 -13.96
C SER A 271 -13.95 11.46 -14.07
N SER A 272 -14.42 11.97 -12.94
CA SER A 272 -15.23 13.20 -12.87
C SER A 272 -14.39 14.44 -13.15
N LYS A 273 -13.10 14.39 -12.81
CA LYS A 273 -12.14 15.46 -13.04
C LYS A 273 -10.75 14.88 -13.27
N SER A 274 -10.07 15.39 -14.27
CA SER A 274 -8.67 15.07 -14.54
C SER A 274 -7.90 16.38 -14.64
N ILE A 275 -6.78 16.47 -13.93
CA ILE A 275 -5.86 17.61 -13.98
C ILE A 275 -4.56 17.12 -14.55
N ARG A 276 -4.13 17.75 -15.63
CA ARG A 276 -2.81 17.55 -16.26
C ARG A 276 -1.94 18.76 -15.94
N PRO A 277 -1.04 18.66 -14.99
CA PRO A 277 -0.11 19.74 -14.74
C PRO A 277 0.68 20.05 -16.01
N ASN A 278 0.88 21.33 -16.31
CA ASN A 278 1.78 21.73 -17.39
C ASN A 278 3.24 21.54 -16.93
N ASN A 279 3.73 20.31 -17.09
CA ASN A 279 4.92 19.83 -16.42
C ASN A 279 6.20 20.59 -16.80
N THR A 280 6.41 20.94 -18.06
CA THR A 280 7.69 21.52 -18.50
C THR A 280 7.88 22.94 -17.99
N GLN A 281 6.88 23.80 -18.12
CA GLN A 281 6.97 25.18 -17.64
C GLN A 281 6.95 25.24 -16.12
N MET A 282 6.07 24.47 -15.50
CA MET A 282 5.96 24.37 -14.06
C MET A 282 7.25 23.83 -13.44
N ARG A 283 7.84 22.78 -14.03
CA ARG A 283 9.14 22.25 -13.62
C ARG A 283 10.21 23.31 -13.58
N LYS A 284 10.40 24.05 -14.67
CA LYS A 284 11.41 25.11 -14.77
C LYS A 284 11.19 26.19 -13.71
N THR A 285 9.94 26.55 -13.44
CA THR A 285 9.61 27.56 -12.44
C THR A 285 9.99 27.09 -11.03
N TYR A 286 9.65 25.86 -10.65
CA TYR A 286 10.00 25.32 -9.33
C TYR A 286 11.50 25.07 -9.19
N GLU A 287 12.16 24.52 -10.21
CA GLU A 287 13.62 24.34 -10.22
C GLU A 287 14.34 25.68 -10.03
N SER A 288 13.89 26.74 -10.73
CA SER A 288 14.45 28.09 -10.58
C SER A 288 14.27 28.62 -9.16
N ARG A 289 13.09 28.47 -8.57
CA ARG A 289 12.83 28.94 -7.19
C ARG A 289 13.68 28.19 -6.16
N ILE A 290 13.80 26.86 -6.31
CA ILE A 290 14.68 26.05 -5.46
C ILE A 290 16.13 26.52 -5.60
N ASP A 291 16.58 26.78 -6.84
CA ASP A 291 17.93 27.30 -7.10
C ASP A 291 18.15 28.67 -6.48
N ASP A 292 17.17 29.56 -6.57
CA ASP A 292 17.25 30.88 -5.98
C ASP A 292 17.38 30.82 -4.45
N VAL A 293 16.61 29.94 -3.79
CA VAL A 293 16.74 29.69 -2.34
C VAL A 293 18.14 29.17 -2.00
N LEU A 294 18.62 28.15 -2.73
CA LEU A 294 19.89 27.49 -2.40
C LEU A 294 21.14 28.32 -2.77
N ARG A 295 21.01 29.33 -3.60
CA ARG A 295 22.09 30.31 -3.91
C ARG A 295 22.26 31.37 -2.83
N THR A 296 21.32 31.47 -1.88
CA THR A 296 21.39 32.52 -0.82
C THR A 296 22.47 32.26 0.20
N LYS A 297 22.86 30.97 0.40
CA LYS A 297 23.80 30.56 1.46
C LYS A 297 24.72 29.44 0.91
N PRO A 298 25.93 29.28 1.46
CA PRO A 298 26.81 28.16 1.08
C PRO A 298 26.22 26.82 1.50
N ILE A 299 26.52 25.77 0.72
CA ILE A 299 26.13 24.38 1.00
C ILE A 299 27.38 23.60 1.42
N HIS A 300 27.43 23.16 2.67
CA HIS A 300 28.49 22.32 3.21
C HIS A 300 28.15 20.84 3.02
N ILE A 301 29.05 20.07 2.40
CA ILE A 301 28.88 18.64 2.20
C ILE A 301 29.86 17.91 3.12
N ILE A 302 29.32 17.32 4.19
CA ILE A 302 30.07 16.64 5.25
C ILE A 302 29.99 15.14 5.02
N ASN A 303 31.13 14.55 4.63
CA ASN A 303 31.25 13.11 4.53
C ASN A 303 31.80 12.53 5.85
N THR A 304 30.94 11.82 6.61
CA THR A 304 31.35 11.14 7.86
C THR A 304 31.79 9.69 7.62
N LEU A 305 31.76 9.20 6.38
CA LEU A 305 31.97 7.81 5.98
C LEU A 305 33.38 7.56 5.42
N GLY A 306 34.19 8.62 5.32
CA GLY A 306 35.52 8.51 4.73
C GLY A 306 35.48 8.07 3.26
N ASP A 307 36.28 7.07 2.91
CA ASP A 307 36.39 6.60 1.52
C ASP A 307 35.09 5.96 1.00
N ASP A 308 34.28 5.34 1.88
CA ASP A 308 33.03 4.68 1.48
C ASP A 308 31.99 5.68 0.94
N GLY A 309 31.98 6.91 1.46
CA GLY A 309 31.06 7.97 1.04
C GLY A 309 31.57 8.86 -0.10
N LYS A 310 32.83 8.69 -0.54
CA LYS A 310 33.51 9.62 -1.45
C LYS A 310 32.82 9.77 -2.80
N ASP A 311 32.44 8.68 -3.40
CA ASP A 311 31.76 8.70 -4.71
C ASP A 311 30.39 9.42 -4.64
N VAL A 312 29.63 9.22 -3.55
CA VAL A 312 28.34 9.90 -3.33
C VAL A 312 28.58 11.38 -3.11
N GLN A 313 29.60 11.71 -2.31
CA GLN A 313 30.00 13.10 -2.08
C GLN A 313 30.34 13.82 -3.39
N GLU A 314 31.20 13.23 -4.22
CA GLU A 314 31.60 13.77 -5.52
C GLU A 314 30.40 13.94 -6.46
N ALA A 315 29.49 12.99 -6.51
CA ALA A 315 28.27 13.08 -7.33
C ALA A 315 27.39 14.26 -6.92
N ILE A 316 27.17 14.46 -5.60
CA ILE A 316 26.38 15.58 -5.07
C ILE A 316 27.09 16.92 -5.38
N ILE A 317 28.40 17.01 -5.10
CA ILE A 317 29.19 18.22 -5.36
C ILE A 317 29.10 18.63 -6.83
N ASN A 318 29.34 17.68 -7.74
CA ASN A 318 29.33 17.94 -9.17
C ASN A 318 27.95 18.43 -9.63
N ARG A 319 26.87 17.76 -9.19
CA ARG A 319 25.50 18.16 -9.55
C ARG A 319 25.13 19.53 -8.99
N PHE A 320 25.52 19.84 -7.76
CA PHE A 320 25.25 21.14 -7.14
C PHE A 320 26.05 22.27 -7.80
N LYS A 321 27.30 22.02 -8.14
CA LYS A 321 28.13 22.97 -8.93
C LYS A 321 27.55 23.19 -10.33
N GLU A 322 27.03 22.14 -11.01
CA GLU A 322 26.33 22.28 -12.30
C GLU A 322 25.12 23.23 -12.19
N ARG A 323 24.43 23.24 -11.04
CA ARG A 323 23.28 24.13 -10.75
C ARG A 323 23.69 25.53 -10.28
N GLY A 324 25.00 25.78 -10.11
CA GLY A 324 25.55 27.07 -9.74
C GLY A 324 25.47 27.39 -8.23
N PHE A 325 25.45 26.39 -7.38
CA PHE A 325 25.48 26.55 -5.92
C PHE A 325 26.91 26.76 -5.40
N ASP A 326 27.07 27.56 -4.31
CA ASP A 326 28.33 27.68 -3.55
C ASP A 326 28.53 26.45 -2.66
N VAL A 327 29.29 25.47 -3.16
CA VAL A 327 29.49 24.19 -2.47
C VAL A 327 30.85 24.15 -1.80
N ARG A 328 30.88 23.81 -0.51
CA ARG A 328 32.08 23.71 0.34
C ARG A 328 32.22 22.31 0.91
N GLU A 329 33.46 21.82 0.90
CA GLU A 329 33.83 20.46 1.36
C GLU A 329 34.51 20.50 2.73
N ASP A 330 34.05 21.34 3.62
CA ASP A 330 34.60 21.47 4.96
C ASP A 330 33.58 21.01 6.03
N SER A 331 34.11 20.71 7.21
CA SER A 331 33.32 20.29 8.37
C SER A 331 32.76 21.49 9.17
N THR A 332 32.90 22.70 8.66
CA THR A 332 32.49 23.91 9.39
C THR A 332 30.97 24.01 9.35
N GLN A 333 30.32 23.69 10.45
CA GLN A 333 28.88 23.91 10.60
C GLN A 333 28.65 25.37 10.98
N SER A 334 28.03 26.12 10.08
CA SER A 334 27.58 27.48 10.35
C SER A 334 26.05 27.50 10.39
N PHE A 335 25.48 28.26 11.33
CA PHE A 335 24.04 28.48 11.39
C PHE A 335 23.46 29.16 10.15
N ASP A 336 24.31 29.80 9.35
CA ASP A 336 23.93 30.48 8.13
C ASP A 336 24.41 29.73 6.88
N SER A 337 24.18 28.41 6.85
CA SER A 337 24.52 27.54 5.74
C SER A 337 23.56 26.38 5.60
N PHE A 338 23.50 25.80 4.40
CA PHE A 338 22.86 24.51 4.16
C PHE A 338 23.88 23.39 4.45
N ILE A 339 23.41 22.28 4.99
CA ILE A 339 24.29 21.14 5.33
C ILE A 339 23.72 19.87 4.70
N VAL A 340 24.55 19.17 3.94
CA VAL A 340 24.31 17.80 3.50
C VAL A 340 25.30 16.90 4.23
N LYS A 341 24.79 15.96 5.04
CA LYS A 341 25.62 15.05 5.82
C LYS A 341 25.45 13.62 5.34
N LEU A 342 26.56 13.02 4.88
CA LEU A 342 26.61 11.62 4.46
C LEU A 342 26.81 10.74 5.69
N ILE A 343 25.92 9.78 5.89
CA ILE A 343 25.89 8.86 7.05
C ILE A 343 25.50 7.46 6.59
N HIS A 344 25.67 6.47 7.45
CA HIS A 344 25.05 5.16 7.29
C HIS A 344 23.59 5.19 7.78
N ASN A 345 22.82 4.14 7.48
CA ASN A 345 21.49 3.97 8.03
C ASN A 345 21.53 3.63 9.54
N LYS A 346 20.40 3.79 10.24
CA LYS A 346 20.30 3.50 11.69
C LYS A 346 20.64 2.05 12.03
N GLU A 347 20.33 1.08 11.16
CA GLU A 347 20.66 -0.34 11.34
C GLU A 347 22.17 -0.56 11.43
N TYR A 348 22.95 0.19 10.64
CA TYR A 348 24.42 0.13 10.69
C TYR A 348 24.96 0.54 12.07
N TYR A 349 24.48 1.66 12.63
CA TYR A 349 24.93 2.17 13.92
C TYR A 349 24.46 1.29 15.07
N SER A 350 23.20 0.89 15.08
CA SER A 350 22.62 0.04 16.12
C SER A 350 23.24 -1.36 16.16
N SER A 351 23.58 -1.93 15.00
CA SER A 351 24.20 -3.25 14.91
C SER A 351 25.63 -3.29 15.42
N ARG A 352 26.32 -2.15 15.49
CA ARG A 352 27.72 -1.98 15.92
C ARG A 352 27.86 -1.31 17.28
N GLU A 353 26.72 -0.94 17.90
CA GLU A 353 26.70 -0.22 19.21
C GLU A 353 27.54 1.06 19.21
N ILE A 354 27.59 1.77 18.06
CA ILE A 354 28.28 3.05 17.91
C ILE A 354 27.30 4.21 17.91
N HIS A 355 27.80 5.40 18.22
CA HIS A 355 26.97 6.62 18.28
C HIS A 355 26.27 6.88 16.95
N ASP A 356 24.95 7.06 16.99
CA ASP A 356 24.11 7.37 15.85
C ASP A 356 24.15 8.88 15.54
N PRO A 357 24.64 9.30 14.36
CA PRO A 357 24.77 10.70 13.99
C PRO A 357 23.50 11.31 13.40
N HIS A 358 22.35 10.61 13.44
CA HIS A 358 21.09 11.07 12.84
C HIS A 358 20.41 12.23 13.59
N SER A 359 20.92 12.64 14.73
CA SER A 359 20.37 13.82 15.44
C SER A 359 20.36 15.06 14.55
N PRO A 360 19.22 15.70 14.28
CA PRO A 360 19.16 16.94 13.53
C PRO A 360 19.77 18.09 14.34
N ALA A 361 20.49 18.96 13.65
CA ALA A 361 20.90 20.22 14.24
C ALA A 361 19.69 21.17 14.29
N THR A 362 19.31 21.60 15.47
CA THR A 362 18.06 22.34 15.77
C THR A 362 17.89 23.67 14.98
N TYR A 363 18.92 24.17 14.33
CA TYR A 363 18.91 25.51 13.72
C TYR A 363 19.55 25.59 12.31
N SER A 364 19.82 24.47 11.67
CA SER A 364 20.38 24.47 10.31
C SER A 364 19.54 23.66 9.35
N SER A 365 19.49 24.09 8.07
CA SER A 365 18.90 23.28 7.01
C SER A 365 19.78 22.06 6.76
N LEU A 366 19.66 21.04 7.60
CA LEU A 366 20.44 19.80 7.55
C LEU A 366 19.64 18.73 6.80
N GLN A 367 20.26 18.13 5.78
CA GLN A 367 19.75 16.94 5.07
C GLN A 367 20.73 15.78 5.26
N HIS A 368 20.24 14.68 5.83
CA HIS A 368 20.97 13.42 5.86
C HIS A 368 20.84 12.69 4.53
N VAL A 369 21.92 12.06 4.08
CA VAL A 369 21.97 11.18 2.93
C VAL A 369 22.57 9.86 3.39
N THR A 370 21.77 8.79 3.40
CA THR A 370 22.19 7.45 3.84
C THR A 370 22.83 6.70 2.69
N LEU A 371 24.05 6.19 2.89
CA LEU A 371 24.84 5.55 1.85
C LEU A 371 24.14 4.33 1.23
N GLU A 372 23.52 3.50 2.06
CA GLU A 372 22.92 2.22 1.66
C GLU A 372 21.70 2.40 0.74
N ASN A 373 21.01 3.54 0.90
CA ASN A 373 19.75 3.80 0.21
C ASN A 373 19.89 4.87 -0.89
N PHE A 374 21.04 5.55 -0.98
CA PHE A 374 21.21 6.66 -1.90
C PHE A 374 21.72 6.21 -3.26
N LYS A 375 20.99 6.61 -4.30
CA LYS A 375 21.42 6.45 -5.67
C LYS A 375 22.14 7.71 -6.15
N LYS A 376 23.21 7.50 -6.93
CA LYS A 376 24.01 8.57 -7.53
C LYS A 376 23.33 9.23 -8.76
N SER A 377 22.01 9.07 -8.93
CA SER A 377 21.30 9.65 -10.06
C SER A 377 21.06 11.15 -9.89
N LYS A 378 21.06 11.90 -11.00
CA LYS A 378 20.73 13.34 -10.97
C LYS A 378 19.41 13.61 -10.25
N ALA A 379 18.43 12.75 -10.48
CA ALA A 379 17.11 12.85 -9.86
C ALA A 379 17.16 12.74 -8.33
N ALA A 380 17.89 11.77 -7.78
CA ALA A 380 18.01 11.62 -6.33
C ALA A 380 18.74 12.82 -5.69
N ILE A 381 19.75 13.37 -6.38
CA ILE A 381 20.45 14.57 -5.91
C ILE A 381 19.55 15.81 -5.96
N ASP A 382 18.69 15.94 -6.98
CA ASP A 382 17.73 17.04 -7.07
C ASP A 382 16.67 16.97 -5.96
N VAL A 383 16.33 15.78 -5.47
CA VAL A 383 15.48 15.61 -4.25
C VAL A 383 16.19 16.15 -3.01
N VAL A 384 17.50 15.93 -2.84
CA VAL A 384 18.27 16.51 -1.72
C VAL A 384 18.19 18.05 -1.77
N ALA A 385 18.35 18.65 -2.95
CA ALA A 385 18.21 20.09 -3.12
C ALA A 385 16.80 20.58 -2.74
N THR A 386 15.76 19.87 -3.18
CA THR A 386 14.36 20.19 -2.85
C THR A 386 14.11 20.14 -1.34
N ASN A 387 14.59 19.11 -0.67
CA ASN A 387 14.42 18.96 0.78
C ASN A 387 15.15 20.08 1.55
N LEU A 388 16.36 20.48 1.12
CA LEU A 388 17.06 21.62 1.70
C LEU A 388 16.27 22.93 1.56
N ALA A 389 15.68 23.18 0.39
CA ALA A 389 14.88 24.37 0.16
C ALA A 389 13.60 24.38 1.01
N ILE A 390 12.93 23.24 1.15
CA ILE A 390 11.76 23.10 2.04
C ILE A 390 12.17 23.35 3.51
N LYS A 391 13.30 22.80 3.95
CA LYS A 391 13.81 23.05 5.31
C LYS A 391 14.16 24.52 5.53
N SER A 392 14.67 25.20 4.49
CA SER A 392 14.88 26.66 4.54
C SER A 392 13.56 27.42 4.75
N ASP A 393 12.55 27.11 3.97
CA ASP A 393 11.20 27.71 4.11
C ASP A 393 10.63 27.49 5.54
N ILE A 394 10.83 26.29 6.10
CA ILE A 394 10.38 25.95 7.46
C ILE A 394 11.09 26.84 8.49
N ILE A 395 12.40 27.02 8.37
CA ILE A 395 13.22 27.82 9.31
C ILE A 395 12.88 29.30 9.16
N GLU A 396 12.68 29.78 7.94
CA GLU A 396 12.29 31.16 7.66
C GLU A 396 10.81 31.46 7.97
N GLY A 397 10.02 30.40 8.19
CA GLY A 397 8.60 30.49 8.53
C GLY A 397 7.71 30.94 7.36
N ARG A 398 8.14 30.75 6.13
CA ARG A 398 7.40 31.18 4.94
C ARG A 398 7.64 30.27 3.72
N ILE A 399 6.60 30.00 2.93
CA ILE A 399 6.74 29.32 1.64
C ILE A 399 7.35 30.29 0.61
N THR A 400 8.45 29.86 -0.03
CA THR A 400 9.11 30.61 -1.11
C THR A 400 9.16 29.84 -2.43
N ILE A 401 9.21 28.49 -2.36
CA ILE A 401 9.33 27.64 -3.54
C ILE A 401 8.01 27.37 -4.26
N ALA A 402 6.88 27.76 -3.69
CA ALA A 402 5.55 27.65 -4.30
C ALA A 402 4.73 28.93 -4.06
N ASP A 403 3.80 29.23 -4.98
CA ASP A 403 2.84 30.31 -4.77
C ASP A 403 1.75 29.83 -3.80
N TRP A 404 1.33 30.71 -2.90
CA TRP A 404 0.24 30.45 -1.98
C TRP A 404 -0.92 31.42 -2.23
N SER A 405 -2.08 30.89 -2.66
CA SER A 405 -3.25 31.69 -3.04
C SER A 405 -4.55 31.17 -2.39
N LEU A 406 -4.49 30.13 -1.57
CA LEU A 406 -5.68 29.43 -1.07
C LEU A 406 -6.27 29.99 0.24
N GLY A 407 -5.65 31.06 0.78
CA GLY A 407 -6.02 31.60 2.09
C GLY A 407 -5.50 30.75 3.25
N ASP A 408 -6.15 30.86 4.40
CA ASP A 408 -5.71 30.16 5.60
C ASP A 408 -6.12 28.69 5.56
N LEU A 409 -5.15 27.77 5.58
CA LEU A 409 -5.34 26.32 5.64
C LEU A 409 -4.50 25.70 6.75
N THR A 410 -5.05 24.70 7.43
CA THR A 410 -4.32 23.91 8.41
C THR A 410 -4.28 22.46 7.99
N PHE A 411 -3.08 21.87 7.98
CA PHE A 411 -2.79 20.49 7.64
C PHE A 411 -2.39 19.73 8.89
N SER A 412 -2.87 18.51 9.08
CA SER A 412 -2.56 17.73 10.27
C SER A 412 -2.20 16.29 9.94
N LEU A 413 -1.18 15.77 10.63
CA LEU A 413 -0.72 14.39 10.57
C LEU A 413 -0.76 13.76 11.96
N LYS A 414 -0.92 12.46 12.00
CA LYS A 414 -0.85 11.62 13.19
C LYS A 414 0.62 11.23 13.46
N LEU A 415 1.06 11.32 14.71
CA LEU A 415 2.42 10.94 15.13
C LEU A 415 2.51 9.51 15.67
N ASP A 416 1.42 8.96 16.19
CA ASP A 416 1.39 7.63 16.80
C ASP A 416 0.17 6.83 16.34
N ASP A 417 0.16 5.52 16.60
CA ASP A 417 -0.93 4.62 16.21
C ASP A 417 -2.08 4.57 17.23
N LYS A 418 -2.09 5.44 18.24
CA LYS A 418 -3.15 5.47 19.24
C LYS A 418 -4.48 5.94 18.63
N GLU A 419 -5.57 5.35 19.04
CA GLU A 419 -6.93 5.68 18.59
C GLU A 419 -7.78 6.25 19.75
N ASP A 420 -7.16 6.99 20.68
CA ASP A 420 -7.80 7.57 21.87
C ASP A 420 -7.49 9.07 21.99
N LEU A 421 -7.98 9.70 23.08
CA LEU A 421 -7.79 11.13 23.35
C LEU A 421 -6.34 11.52 23.65
N ASP A 422 -5.47 10.55 23.94
CA ASP A 422 -4.04 10.75 24.16
C ASP A 422 -3.21 10.65 22.88
N ALA A 423 -3.86 10.40 21.71
CA ALA A 423 -3.20 10.39 20.43
C ALA A 423 -2.58 11.76 20.12
N GLU A 424 -1.32 11.75 19.68
CA GLU A 424 -0.56 12.94 19.37
C GLU A 424 -0.58 13.25 17.88
N TYR A 425 -0.75 14.54 17.57
CA TYR A 425 -0.82 15.07 16.22
C TYR A 425 0.09 16.28 16.08
N VAL A 426 0.48 16.51 14.83
CA VAL A 426 1.14 17.77 14.44
C VAL A 426 0.30 18.48 13.42
N SER A 427 0.35 19.80 13.42
CA SER A 427 -0.31 20.63 12.42
C SER A 427 0.62 21.70 11.86
N LEU A 428 0.36 22.04 10.61
CA LEU A 428 0.94 23.17 9.89
C LEU A 428 -0.21 24.08 9.46
N THR A 429 -0.23 25.30 9.99
CA THR A 429 -1.10 26.35 9.47
C THR A 429 -0.32 27.24 8.51
N ILE A 430 -0.85 27.43 7.32
CA ILE A 430 -0.34 28.35 6.31
C ILE A 430 -1.36 29.47 6.18
N ASP A 431 -0.96 30.70 6.49
CA ASP A 431 -1.84 31.85 6.36
C ASP A 431 -1.93 32.39 4.92
N SER A 432 -2.82 33.33 4.68
CA SER A 432 -3.05 33.94 3.36
C SER A 432 -1.80 34.62 2.76
N ASN A 433 -0.76 34.87 3.55
CA ASN A 433 0.50 35.47 3.11
C ASN A 433 1.58 34.39 2.88
N GLY A 434 1.27 33.10 3.07
CA GLY A 434 2.20 31.99 2.97
C GLY A 434 3.11 31.80 4.18
N SER A 435 2.80 32.44 5.34
CA SER A 435 3.56 32.22 6.57
C SER A 435 3.23 30.87 7.19
N LEU A 436 4.25 30.19 7.71
CA LEU A 436 4.15 28.83 8.27
C LEU A 436 4.11 28.91 9.80
N ARG A 437 3.14 28.20 10.39
CA ARG A 437 3.08 27.99 11.82
C ARG A 437 2.83 26.52 12.12
N PHE A 438 3.74 25.93 12.92
CA PHE A 438 3.68 24.54 13.32
C PHE A 438 3.25 24.41 14.78
N ASP A 439 2.38 23.44 15.07
CA ASP A 439 1.91 23.13 16.41
C ASP A 439 1.86 21.62 16.65
N LYS A 440 2.08 21.19 17.89
CA LYS A 440 1.84 19.82 18.36
C LYS A 440 0.67 19.84 19.34
N PHE A 441 -0.30 18.91 19.18
CA PHE A 441 -1.47 18.84 20.02
C PHE A 441 -1.92 17.40 20.25
N ARG A 442 -2.78 17.18 21.24
CA ARG A 442 -3.46 15.90 21.50
C ARG A 442 -4.90 15.95 21.03
N ALA A 443 -5.45 14.78 20.70
CA ALA A 443 -6.85 14.67 20.27
C ALA A 443 -7.84 15.26 21.27
N GLY A 444 -7.56 15.16 22.57
CA GLY A 444 -8.40 15.69 23.65
C GLY A 444 -8.28 17.19 23.91
N ASP A 445 -7.39 17.92 23.23
CA ASP A 445 -7.20 19.33 23.45
C ASP A 445 -8.41 20.14 22.99
N SER A 446 -8.98 20.95 23.88
CA SER A 446 -10.24 21.68 23.64
C SER A 446 -10.18 22.63 22.45
N THR A 447 -9.03 23.20 22.15
CA THR A 447 -8.81 24.14 21.04
C THR A 447 -8.87 23.45 19.66
N ASN A 448 -8.56 22.16 19.60
CA ASN A 448 -8.49 21.36 18.37
C ASN A 448 -9.42 20.14 18.38
N MET A 449 -10.41 20.11 19.27
CA MET A 449 -11.28 18.95 19.49
C MET A 449 -11.92 18.42 18.20
N ARG A 450 -12.40 19.30 17.32
CA ARG A 450 -13.02 18.90 16.05
C ARG A 450 -12.03 18.21 15.12
N LEU A 451 -10.84 18.77 14.98
CA LEU A 451 -9.77 18.21 14.16
C LEU A 451 -9.24 16.92 14.77
N GLY A 452 -9.03 16.89 16.10
CA GLY A 452 -8.63 15.69 16.83
C GLY A 452 -9.64 14.54 16.65
N SER A 453 -10.94 14.82 16.78
CA SER A 453 -12.00 13.83 16.57
C SER A 453 -12.00 13.29 15.14
N ALA A 454 -11.81 14.15 14.14
CA ALA A 454 -11.72 13.76 12.74
C ALA A 454 -10.51 12.84 12.48
N MET A 455 -9.38 13.10 13.13
CA MET A 455 -8.14 12.34 12.98
C MET A 455 -8.14 10.99 13.72
N MET A 456 -9.01 10.79 14.72
CA MET A 456 -9.14 9.51 15.42
C MET A 456 -9.85 8.42 14.59
N VAL A 457 -10.48 8.79 13.48
CA VAL A 457 -11.16 7.83 12.61
C VAL A 457 -10.14 6.89 11.97
N LYS A 458 -10.49 5.61 11.93
CA LYS A 458 -9.64 4.57 11.36
C LYS A 458 -9.24 4.87 9.90
N ASN A 459 -7.98 4.59 9.58
CA ASN A 459 -7.37 4.79 8.25
C ASN A 459 -7.28 6.27 7.82
N VAL A 460 -7.49 7.23 8.70
CA VAL A 460 -7.18 8.64 8.41
C VAL A 460 -5.67 8.81 8.46
N ILE A 461 -5.10 9.32 7.36
CA ILE A 461 -3.66 9.59 7.20
C ILE A 461 -3.32 11.05 7.30
N GLY A 462 -4.32 11.92 7.16
CA GLY A 462 -4.16 13.36 7.32
C GLY A 462 -5.51 14.07 7.27
N ALA A 463 -5.53 15.30 7.72
CA ALA A 463 -6.69 16.19 7.62
C ALA A 463 -6.26 17.57 7.17
N ILE A 464 -7.19 18.25 6.49
CA ILE A 464 -7.04 19.64 6.06
C ILE A 464 -8.25 20.40 6.58
N SER A 465 -8.03 21.54 7.22
CA SER A 465 -9.11 22.43 7.64
C SER A 465 -9.02 23.82 7.00
N LYS A 466 -10.18 24.35 6.63
CA LYS A 466 -10.39 25.71 6.08
C LYS A 466 -11.48 26.40 6.87
N GLY A 467 -11.10 27.29 7.77
CA GLY A 467 -12.03 27.87 8.73
C GLY A 467 -12.69 26.77 9.59
N LYS A 468 -14.01 26.64 9.49
CA LYS A 468 -14.78 25.61 10.23
C LYS A 468 -14.85 24.24 9.52
N ASP A 469 -14.53 24.20 8.24
CA ASP A 469 -14.66 22.99 7.43
C ASP A 469 -13.40 22.12 7.59
N VAL A 470 -13.59 20.82 7.82
CA VAL A 470 -12.54 19.83 7.96
C VAL A 470 -12.76 18.73 6.92
N ASN A 471 -11.73 18.45 6.13
CA ASN A 471 -11.69 17.33 5.19
C ASN A 471 -10.62 16.35 5.63
N VAL A 472 -10.95 15.08 5.76
CA VAL A 472 -10.00 14.01 6.11
C VAL A 472 -9.57 13.27 4.86
N ILE A 473 -8.29 12.88 4.83
CA ILE A 473 -7.72 12.03 3.78
C ILE A 473 -7.52 10.64 4.39
N ARG A 474 -8.11 9.63 3.75
CA ARG A 474 -8.10 8.25 4.25
C ARG A 474 -7.44 7.30 3.26
N ASP A 475 -6.73 6.34 3.80
CA ASP A 475 -6.29 5.17 3.07
C ASP A 475 -7.49 4.31 2.67
N THR A 476 -7.41 3.73 1.49
CA THR A 476 -8.41 2.80 0.99
C THR A 476 -7.78 1.47 0.59
N ASP A 477 -8.64 0.45 0.43
CA ASP A 477 -8.24 -0.83 -0.18
C ASP A 477 -8.33 -0.77 -1.73
N ILE A 478 -8.55 0.44 -2.29
CA ILE A 478 -8.69 0.67 -3.73
C ILE A 478 -7.33 0.98 -4.34
N PHE A 479 -7.07 0.38 -5.48
CA PHE A 479 -5.93 0.73 -6.33
C PHE A 479 -6.34 0.72 -7.80
N THR A 480 -5.59 1.46 -8.60
CA THR A 480 -5.81 1.52 -10.05
C THR A 480 -5.20 0.32 -10.74
N LEU A 481 -5.83 -0.09 -11.85
CA LEU A 481 -5.37 -1.20 -12.68
C LEU A 481 -5.00 -0.71 -14.08
N PRO A 482 -3.84 -1.11 -14.62
CA PRO A 482 -3.49 -0.84 -16.00
C PRO A 482 -4.30 -1.72 -16.98
N ASP A 483 -4.32 -1.34 -18.23
CA ASP A 483 -4.90 -2.18 -19.29
C ASP A 483 -3.94 -3.32 -19.70
N ILE A 484 -3.99 -4.41 -18.93
CA ILE A 484 -3.14 -5.59 -19.13
C ILE A 484 -3.31 -6.19 -20.54
N LYS A 485 -4.51 -6.16 -21.12
CA LYS A 485 -4.73 -6.70 -22.47
C LYS A 485 -3.95 -5.92 -23.51
N ARG A 486 -3.96 -4.61 -23.40
CA ARG A 486 -3.18 -3.73 -24.26
C ARG A 486 -1.68 -3.95 -24.08
N ILE A 487 -1.22 -4.04 -22.83
CA ILE A 487 0.17 -4.33 -22.50
C ILE A 487 0.62 -5.65 -23.11
N ARG A 488 -0.13 -6.74 -22.91
CA ARG A 488 0.16 -8.06 -23.51
C ARG A 488 0.21 -8.03 -25.04
N SER A 489 -0.73 -7.30 -25.68
CA SER A 489 -0.76 -7.15 -27.13
C SER A 489 0.48 -6.42 -27.65
N GLN A 490 0.93 -5.39 -26.95
CA GLN A 490 2.09 -4.59 -27.34
C GLN A 490 3.40 -5.36 -27.13
N MET A 491 3.50 -6.14 -26.04
CA MET A 491 4.62 -7.02 -25.81
C MET A 491 4.78 -8.07 -26.92
N LYS A 492 3.70 -8.71 -27.34
CA LYS A 492 3.73 -9.67 -28.47
C LYS A 492 4.22 -9.01 -29.76
N LYS A 493 3.83 -7.75 -30.01
CA LYS A 493 4.33 -6.98 -31.15
C LYS A 493 5.83 -6.69 -31.03
N ASN A 494 6.30 -6.34 -29.84
CA ASN A 494 7.72 -6.06 -29.58
C ASN A 494 8.57 -7.32 -29.73
N GLU A 495 8.12 -8.46 -29.23
CA GLU A 495 8.79 -9.75 -29.43
C GLU A 495 8.91 -10.11 -30.91
N SER A 496 7.83 -9.95 -31.69
CA SER A 496 7.86 -10.22 -33.13
C SER A 496 8.75 -9.26 -33.92
N SER A 497 9.06 -8.08 -33.37
CA SER A 497 9.92 -7.07 -33.98
C SER A 497 11.39 -7.17 -33.53
N GLY A 498 11.75 -8.14 -32.67
CA GLY A 498 13.10 -8.28 -32.11
C GLY A 498 13.49 -7.15 -31.15
N ILE A 499 12.52 -6.36 -30.67
CA ILE A 499 12.74 -5.30 -29.68
C ILE A 499 12.66 -5.94 -28.29
N GLY A 500 13.74 -5.87 -27.53
CA GLY A 500 13.81 -6.40 -26.16
C GLY A 500 12.78 -5.73 -25.23
N LEU A 501 12.26 -6.47 -24.26
CA LEU A 501 11.29 -5.99 -23.27
C LEU A 501 11.81 -4.79 -22.44
N GLY A 502 13.14 -4.68 -22.26
CA GLY A 502 13.78 -3.63 -21.48
C GLY A 502 13.89 -2.25 -22.12
N THR A 503 13.42 -2.07 -23.37
CA THR A 503 13.56 -0.79 -24.07
C THR A 503 12.36 0.15 -23.93
N GLY A 504 11.42 -0.17 -23.04
CA GLY A 504 10.16 0.57 -22.89
C GLY A 504 9.19 0.30 -24.04
N ILE A 505 7.95 0.68 -23.84
CA ILE A 505 6.93 0.57 -24.89
C ILE A 505 7.03 1.82 -25.75
N ARG A 506 7.35 1.64 -27.02
CA ARG A 506 7.40 2.73 -27.99
C ARG A 506 6.01 2.97 -28.60
N ASP A 507 5.70 4.24 -28.86
CA ASP A 507 4.54 4.59 -29.65
C ASP A 507 4.64 4.08 -31.12
N GLU A 508 3.60 4.26 -31.93
CA GLU A 508 3.59 3.86 -33.33
C GLU A 508 4.65 4.58 -34.18
N SER A 509 5.21 5.69 -33.67
CA SER A 509 6.26 6.50 -34.32
C SER A 509 7.68 6.07 -33.88
N GLY A 510 7.80 5.06 -32.98
CA GLY A 510 9.08 4.61 -32.45
C GLY A 510 9.69 5.54 -31.39
N ARG A 511 8.97 6.57 -30.96
CA ARG A 511 9.36 7.39 -29.82
C ARG A 511 9.16 6.59 -28.56
N GLN A 512 10.20 6.48 -27.78
CA GLN A 512 10.07 6.11 -26.39
C GLN A 512 9.23 7.20 -25.74
N ASP A 513 8.00 6.85 -25.39
CA ASP A 513 7.12 7.79 -24.72
C ASP A 513 7.74 8.04 -23.35
N PHE A 514 8.49 9.13 -23.24
CA PHE A 514 8.95 9.64 -21.97
C PHE A 514 7.74 10.19 -21.21
N LEU A 515 6.92 9.29 -20.72
CA LEU A 515 5.73 9.56 -19.92
C LEU A 515 6.10 10.07 -18.51
N GLU A 516 7.36 10.38 -18.29
CA GLU A 516 7.81 11.15 -17.12
C GLU A 516 7.14 12.53 -17.02
N GLU A 517 6.54 13.02 -18.11
CA GLU A 517 5.97 14.35 -18.18
C GLU A 517 4.45 14.42 -17.97
N MET A 518 3.75 13.29 -17.89
CA MET A 518 2.28 13.27 -17.80
C MET A 518 1.79 12.63 -16.51
N ILE A 519 1.93 13.33 -15.40
CA ILE A 519 1.26 12.96 -14.16
C ILE A 519 -0.13 13.57 -14.16
N ASP A 520 -1.14 12.71 -14.28
CA ASP A 520 -2.54 13.11 -14.17
C ASP A 520 -3.01 12.92 -12.72
N ILE A 521 -3.77 13.87 -12.23
CA ILE A 521 -4.57 13.72 -11.01
C ILE A 521 -5.98 13.40 -11.46
N ASN A 522 -6.47 12.23 -11.10
CA ASN A 522 -7.81 11.79 -11.46
C ASN A 522 -8.67 11.72 -10.21
N ALA A 523 -9.82 12.37 -10.26
CA ALA A 523 -10.78 12.39 -9.19
C ALA A 523 -12.14 11.87 -9.65
N LEU A 524 -12.76 11.05 -8.82
CA LEU A 524 -14.11 10.55 -8.95
C LEU A 524 -14.94 11.10 -7.78
N VAL A 525 -15.82 12.06 -8.06
CA VAL A 525 -16.75 12.60 -7.07
C VAL A 525 -17.82 11.55 -6.83
N LEU A 526 -17.93 11.07 -5.59
CA LEU A 526 -18.93 10.09 -5.20
C LEU A 526 -20.26 10.79 -4.81
N ASN A 527 -20.15 11.91 -4.09
CA ASN A 527 -21.26 12.79 -3.70
C ASN A 527 -20.70 14.15 -3.21
N ASP A 528 -21.56 14.99 -2.63
CA ASP A 528 -21.22 16.34 -2.16
C ASP A 528 -20.21 16.36 -1.00
N SER A 529 -20.01 15.23 -0.30
CA SER A 529 -19.12 15.13 0.86
C SER A 529 -17.93 14.19 0.66
N ARG A 530 -17.86 13.46 -0.45
CA ARG A 530 -16.85 12.42 -0.66
C ARG A 530 -16.33 12.39 -2.10
N LEU A 531 -15.01 12.22 -2.23
CA LEU A 531 -14.37 11.94 -3.51
C LEU A 531 -13.25 10.91 -3.34
N LEU A 532 -13.03 10.14 -4.39
CA LEU A 532 -11.84 9.31 -4.55
C LEU A 532 -10.88 10.02 -5.50
N TYR A 533 -9.58 10.01 -5.18
CA TYR A 533 -8.57 10.50 -6.10
C TYR A 533 -7.37 9.57 -6.20
N ALA A 534 -6.72 9.61 -7.36
CA ALA A 534 -5.45 8.95 -7.60
C ALA A 534 -4.51 9.93 -8.31
N VAL A 535 -3.25 9.93 -7.92
CA VAL A 535 -2.19 10.69 -8.57
C VAL A 535 -1.37 9.74 -9.42
N GLY A 536 -1.36 9.94 -10.72
CA GLY A 536 -0.63 9.12 -11.67
C GLY A 536 -1.35 9.02 -12.99
N TYR A 537 -0.70 8.34 -13.94
CA TYR A 537 -1.31 8.12 -15.24
C TYR A 537 -2.37 7.02 -15.16
N VAL A 538 -3.62 7.40 -15.35
CA VAL A 538 -4.78 6.49 -15.41
C VAL A 538 -5.32 6.49 -16.83
N GLY A 539 -4.48 6.32 -17.79
CA GLY A 539 -4.87 6.43 -19.18
C GLY A 539 -4.44 5.24 -20.02
N SER A 540 -4.63 5.38 -21.32
CA SER A 540 -4.34 4.39 -22.34
C SER A 540 -2.84 4.25 -22.67
N GLY A 541 -1.97 5.03 -22.05
CA GLY A 541 -0.53 4.99 -22.22
C GLY A 541 0.14 3.94 -21.35
N VAL A 542 1.30 3.49 -21.77
CA VAL A 542 2.16 2.64 -20.98
C VAL A 542 3.29 3.52 -20.48
N SER A 543 3.39 3.71 -19.18
CA SER A 543 4.43 4.54 -18.58
C SER A 543 5.12 3.81 -17.45
N SER A 544 6.32 4.24 -17.10
CA SER A 544 7.05 3.80 -15.91
C SER A 544 6.23 4.00 -14.62
N THR A 545 5.26 4.90 -14.63
CA THR A 545 4.32 5.12 -13.52
C THR A 545 3.33 3.97 -13.32
N LEU A 546 3.13 3.09 -14.31
CA LEU A 546 2.31 1.89 -14.17
C LEU A 546 3.00 0.77 -13.37
N GLU A 547 4.29 0.87 -13.13
CA GLU A 547 5.01 -0.10 -12.29
C GLU A 547 4.60 -0.03 -10.82
N ARG A 548 3.89 1.03 -10.43
CA ARG A 548 3.49 1.30 -9.04
C ARG A 548 2.00 1.12 -8.81
N ALA A 549 1.65 0.59 -7.64
CA ALA A 549 0.29 0.69 -7.14
C ALA A 549 -0.04 2.15 -6.90
N ILE A 550 -0.90 2.70 -7.72
CA ILE A 550 -1.49 3.98 -7.41
C ILE A 550 -2.63 3.72 -6.44
N ASN A 551 -2.33 3.87 -5.16
CA ASN A 551 -3.35 3.80 -4.13
C ASN A 551 -4.33 4.95 -4.31
N VAL A 552 -5.59 4.61 -4.39
CA VAL A 552 -6.68 5.58 -4.44
C VAL A 552 -6.96 6.04 -3.02
N ARG A 553 -7.03 7.35 -2.82
CA ARG A 553 -7.35 7.96 -1.54
C ARG A 553 -8.80 8.43 -1.52
N LEU A 554 -9.43 8.35 -0.35
CA LEU A 554 -10.73 8.95 -0.08
C LEU A 554 -10.52 10.30 0.61
N VAL A 555 -11.11 11.36 0.08
CA VAL A 555 -11.31 12.61 0.79
C VAL A 555 -12.77 12.68 1.23
N GLU A 556 -12.97 12.93 2.50
CA GLU A 556 -14.29 12.98 3.13
C GLU A 556 -14.44 14.27 3.93
N ALA A 557 -15.52 15.01 3.69
CA ALA A 557 -15.89 16.14 4.52
C ALA A 557 -16.35 15.63 5.89
N TRP A 558 -15.66 16.06 6.95
CA TRP A 558 -16.01 15.70 8.32
C TRP A 558 -17.34 16.36 8.73
N GLU A 559 -18.07 15.73 9.60
CA GLU A 559 -19.42 16.08 10.07
C GLU A 559 -19.82 17.56 9.95
N GLY A 560 -20.78 17.86 9.06
CA GLY A 560 -21.29 19.21 8.81
C GLY A 560 -20.29 20.17 8.14
N SER A 561 -19.17 19.65 7.62
CA SER A 561 -18.21 20.40 6.81
C SER A 561 -18.57 20.36 5.33
N ASN A 562 -18.11 21.35 4.58
CA ASN A 562 -18.14 21.33 3.13
C ASN A 562 -16.89 20.64 2.57
N LEU A 563 -17.04 19.97 1.44
CA LEU A 563 -15.94 19.42 0.68
C LEU A 563 -15.30 20.52 -0.18
N PHE A 564 -14.02 20.87 0.07
CA PHE A 564 -13.28 21.86 -0.71
C PHE A 564 -12.22 21.18 -1.61
N PHE A 565 -12.65 20.20 -2.39
CA PHE A 565 -11.74 19.35 -3.16
C PHE A 565 -10.97 20.08 -4.27
N ASN A 566 -11.47 21.20 -4.80
CA ASN A 566 -10.72 21.98 -5.79
C ASN A 566 -9.41 22.52 -5.21
N ASP A 567 -9.47 23.05 -3.98
CA ASP A 567 -8.29 23.54 -3.27
C ASP A 567 -7.32 22.38 -3.00
N ILE A 568 -7.83 21.21 -2.59
CA ILE A 568 -7.02 20.02 -2.36
C ILE A 568 -6.32 19.58 -3.66
N LEU A 569 -7.01 19.58 -4.80
CA LEU A 569 -6.42 19.21 -6.09
C LEU A 569 -5.39 20.24 -6.55
N GLU A 570 -5.61 21.52 -6.29
CA GLU A 570 -4.64 22.59 -6.57
C GLU A 570 -3.34 22.39 -5.77
N LEU A 571 -3.46 22.01 -4.50
CA LEU A 571 -2.31 21.66 -3.65
C LEU A 571 -1.53 20.42 -4.10
N MET A 572 -2.08 19.61 -4.98
CA MET A 572 -1.40 18.47 -5.59
C MET A 572 -0.81 18.81 -6.95
N ASP A 573 -1.17 19.95 -7.53
CA ASP A 573 -0.68 20.43 -8.82
C ASP A 573 0.64 21.19 -8.68
N VAL A 574 1.63 20.56 -8.05
CA VAL A 574 2.99 21.09 -7.88
C VAL A 574 4.01 20.06 -8.35
N TYR A 575 5.07 20.54 -8.99
CA TYR A 575 6.07 19.66 -9.59
C TYR A 575 7.10 19.14 -8.59
N PHE A 576 7.57 19.96 -7.67
CA PHE A 576 8.71 19.64 -6.80
C PHE A 576 8.50 18.47 -5.84
N VAL A 577 7.27 18.11 -5.53
CA VAL A 577 6.93 16.93 -4.71
C VAL A 577 6.60 15.69 -5.54
N LYS A 578 6.64 15.80 -6.88
CA LYS A 578 6.25 14.72 -7.81
C LYS A 578 7.45 14.01 -8.43
N HIS A 579 8.66 14.28 -7.99
CA HIS A 579 9.86 13.78 -8.66
C HIS A 579 9.96 12.27 -8.54
N LYS A 580 9.66 11.55 -9.64
CA LYS A 580 9.56 10.08 -9.78
C LYS A 580 8.71 9.36 -8.72
N GLN A 581 8.22 10.06 -7.71
CA GLN A 581 7.31 9.54 -6.71
C GLN A 581 5.98 10.25 -6.80
N LEU A 582 4.95 9.45 -6.95
CA LEU A 582 3.60 9.93 -6.93
C LEU A 582 3.23 10.26 -5.50
N THR A 583 3.33 11.54 -5.11
CA THR A 583 2.75 11.92 -3.85
C THR A 583 1.23 11.84 -3.95
N VAL A 584 0.65 11.06 -3.07
CA VAL A 584 -0.80 10.96 -2.91
C VAL A 584 -1.33 11.90 -1.84
N MET A 585 -0.50 12.83 -1.37
CA MET A 585 -0.84 13.84 -0.38
C MET A 585 -0.57 15.25 -0.95
N PRO A 586 -1.39 16.25 -0.62
CA PRO A 586 -1.11 17.67 -0.89
C PRO A 586 0.28 18.09 -0.41
N TYR A 587 0.94 18.97 -1.17
CA TYR A 587 2.34 19.30 -0.93
C TYR A 587 2.66 19.89 0.48
N PRO A 588 1.75 20.59 1.17
CA PRO A 588 2.06 21.08 2.51
C PRO A 588 2.32 19.97 3.54
N PHE A 589 1.83 18.75 3.29
CA PHE A 589 2.19 17.61 4.14
C PHE A 589 3.68 17.25 4.06
N LYS A 590 4.37 17.59 2.97
CA LYS A 590 5.83 17.45 2.88
C LYS A 590 6.53 18.40 3.83
N TYR A 591 6.09 19.66 3.91
CA TYR A 591 6.60 20.62 4.90
C TYR A 591 6.38 20.12 6.34
N LEU A 592 5.20 19.58 6.61
CA LEU A 592 4.86 19.07 7.94
C LEU A 592 5.75 17.88 8.33
N ARG A 593 6.03 16.97 7.41
CA ARG A 593 6.96 15.85 7.65
C ARG A 593 8.39 16.32 7.85
N GLU A 594 8.90 17.21 7.02
CA GLU A 594 10.25 17.75 7.17
C GLU A 594 10.41 18.48 8.52
N TRP A 595 9.36 19.19 8.96
CA TRP A 595 9.36 19.80 10.29
C TRP A 595 9.40 18.73 11.41
N CYS A 596 8.67 17.63 11.25
CA CYS A 596 8.71 16.52 12.20
C CYS A 596 10.12 15.90 12.29
N TYR A 597 10.81 15.75 11.16
CA TYR A 597 12.20 15.26 11.14
C TYR A 597 13.16 16.22 11.82
N LEU A 598 13.03 17.52 11.58
CA LEU A 598 13.84 18.56 12.24
C LEU A 598 13.62 18.59 13.76
N ASN A 599 12.48 18.12 14.26
CA ASN A 599 12.12 18.10 15.68
C ASN A 599 12.15 16.69 16.29
N GLU A 600 12.74 15.70 15.64
CA GLU A 600 12.88 14.30 16.11
C GLU A 600 11.54 13.62 16.45
N LEU A 601 10.45 14.04 15.80
CA LEU A 601 9.12 13.47 16.01
C LEU A 601 8.84 12.27 15.10
N LEU A 602 9.54 12.17 13.98
CA LEU A 602 9.50 11.07 13.02
C LEU A 602 10.93 10.71 12.59
N ASP A 603 11.13 9.49 12.16
CA ASP A 603 12.40 9.03 11.61
C ASP A 603 12.50 9.34 10.11
N GLU A 604 13.63 9.93 9.64
CA GLU A 604 13.88 10.23 8.23
C GLU A 604 13.90 8.96 7.35
N GLU A 605 14.18 7.78 7.92
CA GLU A 605 14.26 6.51 7.20
C GLU A 605 12.90 6.01 6.68
N ASP A 606 11.79 6.41 7.29
CA ASP A 606 10.45 6.01 6.85
C ASP A 606 10.10 6.57 5.46
N ASP A 607 10.68 7.71 5.06
CA ASP A 607 10.52 8.27 3.70
C ASP A 607 11.55 7.69 2.70
N SER A 608 12.75 7.33 3.15
CA SER A 608 13.80 6.76 2.29
C SER A 608 13.48 5.33 1.85
N GLU A 609 12.78 4.54 2.68
CA GLU A 609 12.28 3.22 2.28
C GLU A 609 11.27 3.29 1.13
N GLN A 610 10.49 4.37 1.02
CA GLN A 610 9.62 4.61 -0.13
C GLN A 610 10.40 5.07 -1.38
N ILE A 611 11.57 5.71 -1.20
CA ILE A 611 12.43 6.19 -2.30
C ILE A 611 13.33 5.07 -2.83
N SER A 612 13.88 4.23 -1.95
CA SER A 612 14.91 3.24 -2.29
C SER A 612 14.40 1.98 -2.98
N GLU A 613 13.10 1.67 -2.84
CA GLU A 613 12.56 0.41 -3.37
C GLU A 613 12.31 0.41 -4.88
N GLU A 614 12.29 1.59 -5.52
CA GLU A 614 11.78 1.71 -6.86
C GLU A 614 12.79 2.13 -7.93
N ASP A 615 13.96 2.66 -7.53
CA ASP A 615 14.93 3.21 -8.48
C ASP A 615 16.16 2.32 -8.77
N SER A 616 16.23 1.06 -8.31
CA SER A 616 17.47 0.26 -8.38
C SER A 616 17.76 -0.38 -9.73
N GLU A 617 16.96 -0.14 -10.78
CA GLU A 617 17.07 -0.94 -11.99
C GLU A 617 17.18 -0.19 -13.34
N ASP A 618 17.41 1.12 -13.35
CA ASP A 618 17.45 1.91 -14.58
C ASP A 618 18.86 2.37 -15.03
N GLU A 619 19.93 1.66 -14.70
CA GLU A 619 21.24 1.84 -15.35
C GLU A 619 21.96 0.48 -15.51
N ASP A 620 21.76 -0.14 -16.68
CA ASP A 620 22.77 -0.88 -17.46
C ASP A 620 22.42 -0.79 -18.95
#